data_b4826cb9130a5989457dca3de1471514
#
_entry.id   b4826cb9130a5989457dca3de1471514
#
_cell.length_a   1.000
_cell.length_b   1.000
_cell.length_c   1.000
_cell.angle_alpha   90.00
_cell.angle_beta   90.00
_cell.angle_gamma   90.00
#
_symmetry.space_group_name_H-M   'P 1'
#
loop_
_entity.id
_entity.type
_entity.pdbx_description
1 polymer ?
#
loop_
_entity_poly.entity_id
_entity_poly.type
_entity_poly.pdbx_seq_one_letter_code
_entity_poly.pdbx_strand_id
1 'polypeptide(L)'
;MDVGSVRMSERHLHSDPPTDHEIASATADVDAAIDKAKRVVDLTGIATLVGLAGSITTVTAHLLGLAAYDPKRIHLSRFTGADHIAAATDLLMMSRDQRAALPYMHPGRVDVIGAGVLVWRRVLERVGADSPGAAVVTSEHDILDGIALSLAR
;
A
#
# COMPACT_ATOMS: atom_id res chain seq x y z
N MET A 1 14.46 -2.60 -3.37
CA MET A 1 13.91 -3.90 -2.93
C MET A 1 12.96 -4.42 -4.00
N ASP A 2 12.85 -5.72 -4.17
CA ASP A 2 12.12 -6.33 -5.28
C ASP A 2 10.73 -6.84 -4.87
N VAL A 3 9.93 -5.94 -4.28
CA VAL A 3 8.60 -6.22 -3.70
C VAL A 3 7.52 -5.25 -4.22
N GLY A 4 7.59 -4.89 -5.49
CA GLY A 4 6.56 -4.08 -6.15
C GLY A 4 5.29 -4.88 -6.46
N SER A 5 4.14 -4.18 -6.60
CA SER A 5 2.82 -4.79 -6.82
C SER A 5 2.79 -5.77 -8.00
N VAL A 6 3.35 -5.40 -9.15
CA VAL A 6 3.40 -6.27 -10.34
C VAL A 6 4.17 -7.56 -10.06
N ARG A 7 5.41 -7.43 -9.55
CA ARG A 7 6.27 -8.60 -9.30
C ARG A 7 5.73 -9.54 -8.24
N MET A 8 5.10 -8.99 -7.20
CA MET A 8 4.48 -9.79 -6.15
C MET A 8 3.23 -10.50 -6.65
N SER A 9 2.42 -9.86 -7.53
CA SER A 9 1.30 -10.53 -8.21
C SER A 9 1.79 -11.70 -9.05
N GLU A 10 2.75 -11.46 -9.94
CA GLU A 10 3.28 -12.49 -10.85
C GLU A 10 3.95 -13.66 -10.12
N ARG A 11 4.56 -13.40 -8.97
CA ARG A 11 5.31 -14.41 -8.21
C ARG A 11 4.43 -15.25 -7.28
N HIS A 12 3.41 -14.66 -6.70
CA HIS A 12 2.70 -15.29 -5.58
C HIS A 12 1.17 -15.34 -5.70
N LEU A 13 0.51 -14.37 -6.34
CA LEU A 13 -0.94 -14.26 -6.30
C LEU A 13 -1.57 -14.69 -7.64
N HIS A 14 -1.86 -15.98 -7.78
CA HIS A 14 -2.38 -16.56 -9.02
C HIS A 14 -3.88 -16.86 -8.95
N SER A 15 -4.45 -16.95 -7.73
CA SER A 15 -5.87 -17.19 -7.49
C SER A 15 -6.64 -15.87 -7.34
N ASP A 16 -7.96 -15.90 -7.56
CA ASP A 16 -8.83 -14.73 -7.44
C ASP A 16 -10.13 -15.07 -6.66
N PRO A 17 -10.29 -14.58 -5.44
CA PRO A 17 -9.28 -13.91 -4.61
C PRO A 17 -8.10 -14.83 -4.24
N PRO A 18 -6.97 -14.26 -3.78
CA PRO A 18 -5.81 -15.07 -3.45
C PRO A 18 -6.08 -15.99 -2.26
N THR A 19 -5.47 -17.17 -2.29
CA THR A 19 -5.55 -18.16 -1.20
C THR A 19 -4.68 -17.76 0.00
N ASP A 20 -5.00 -18.31 1.18
CA ASP A 20 -4.19 -18.10 2.39
C ASP A 20 -2.72 -18.52 2.20
N HIS A 21 -2.47 -19.60 1.42
CA HIS A 21 -1.13 -20.06 1.10
C HIS A 21 -0.35 -19.03 0.25
N GLU A 22 -1.00 -18.46 -0.76
CA GLU A 22 -0.41 -17.42 -1.61
C GLU A 22 -0.10 -16.16 -0.82
N ILE A 23 -1.03 -15.75 0.05
CA ILE A 23 -0.86 -14.60 0.96
C ILE A 23 0.32 -14.85 1.91
N ALA A 24 0.41 -16.04 2.50
CA ALA A 24 1.52 -16.38 3.41
C ALA A 24 2.87 -16.38 2.69
N SER A 25 2.95 -16.94 1.49
CA SER A 25 4.16 -16.96 0.67
C SER A 25 4.60 -15.54 0.27
N ALA A 26 3.67 -14.70 -0.17
CA ALA A 26 3.93 -13.30 -0.49
C ALA A 26 4.40 -12.52 0.75
N THR A 27 3.75 -12.75 1.90
CA THR A 27 4.13 -12.11 3.17
C THR A 27 5.55 -12.43 3.58
N ALA A 28 5.99 -13.68 3.42
CA ALA A 28 7.37 -14.10 3.75
C ALA A 28 8.42 -13.35 2.89
N ASP A 29 8.16 -13.14 1.60
CA ASP A 29 9.02 -12.37 0.71
C ASP A 29 9.08 -10.89 1.12
N VAL A 30 7.94 -10.30 1.47
CA VAL A 30 7.87 -8.91 1.96
C VAL A 30 8.63 -8.77 3.27
N ASP A 31 8.48 -9.71 4.20
CA ASP A 31 9.21 -9.71 5.47
C ASP A 31 10.73 -9.76 5.27
N ALA A 32 11.19 -10.64 4.39
CA ALA A 32 12.60 -10.72 4.06
C ALA A 32 13.15 -9.40 3.47
N ALA A 33 12.32 -8.69 2.69
CA ALA A 33 12.69 -7.38 2.15
C ALA A 33 12.72 -6.30 3.24
N ILE A 34 11.74 -6.28 4.15
CA ILE A 34 11.70 -5.35 5.29
C ILE A 34 12.89 -5.60 6.21
N ASP A 35 13.24 -6.86 6.51
CA ASP A 35 14.39 -7.19 7.32
C ASP A 35 15.72 -6.70 6.71
N LYS A 36 15.84 -6.73 5.39
CA LYS A 36 16.98 -6.11 4.69
C LYS A 36 16.99 -4.59 4.88
N ALA A 37 15.82 -3.93 4.77
CA ALA A 37 15.71 -2.49 4.98
C ALA A 37 16.07 -2.09 6.41
N LYS A 38 15.63 -2.84 7.42
CA LYS A 38 15.91 -2.60 8.84
C LYS A 38 17.40 -2.66 9.20
N ARG A 39 18.23 -3.30 8.38
CA ARG A 39 19.70 -3.27 8.57
C ARG A 39 20.33 -1.91 8.26
N VAL A 40 19.62 -1.07 7.53
CA VAL A 40 20.10 0.23 7.04
C VAL A 40 19.30 1.39 7.63
N VAL A 41 18.01 1.17 7.88
CA VAL A 41 17.07 2.20 8.37
C VAL A 41 16.48 1.73 9.69
N ASP A 42 16.62 2.55 10.73
CA ASP A 42 15.92 2.34 11.99
C ASP A 42 14.44 2.72 11.84
N LEU A 43 13.55 1.79 12.17
CA LEU A 43 12.11 2.00 12.13
C LEU A 43 11.52 2.29 13.52
N THR A 44 12.35 2.47 14.55
CA THR A 44 11.88 2.82 15.90
C THR A 44 11.62 4.31 16.05
N GLY A 45 10.65 4.68 16.86
CA GLY A 45 10.34 6.09 17.16
C GLY A 45 9.78 6.90 16.00
N ILE A 46 9.24 6.25 14.97
CA ILE A 46 8.57 6.93 13.86
C ILE A 46 7.28 7.57 14.36
N ALA A 47 7.20 8.89 14.26
CA ALA A 47 5.99 9.64 14.60
C ALA A 47 4.97 9.65 13.45
N THR A 48 5.43 9.65 12.20
CA THR A 48 4.59 9.71 11.01
C THR A 48 5.16 8.83 9.90
N LEU A 49 4.35 7.94 9.37
CA LEU A 49 4.62 7.18 8.16
C LEU A 49 3.91 7.85 6.99
N VAL A 50 4.66 8.32 6.01
CA VAL A 50 4.09 8.90 4.78
C VAL A 50 4.04 7.83 3.70
N GLY A 51 2.83 7.44 3.32
CA GLY A 51 2.58 6.53 2.22
C GLY A 51 2.34 7.29 0.91
N LEU A 52 2.93 6.81 -0.18
CA LEU A 52 2.79 7.41 -1.51
C LEU A 52 2.66 6.33 -2.59
N ALA A 53 2.35 6.75 -3.80
CA ALA A 53 2.11 5.90 -4.97
C ALA A 53 0.77 5.14 -4.95
N GLY A 54 0.46 4.53 -6.09
CA GLY A 54 -0.87 4.12 -6.49
C GLY A 54 -1.58 3.12 -5.58
N SER A 55 -0.88 2.20 -4.93
CA SER A 55 -1.52 1.25 -4.02
C SER A 55 -2.02 1.94 -2.77
N ILE A 56 -1.23 2.84 -2.20
CA ILE A 56 -1.56 3.53 -0.96
C ILE A 56 -2.66 4.57 -1.18
N THR A 57 -2.60 5.33 -2.28
CA THR A 57 -3.67 6.28 -2.63
C THR A 57 -4.99 5.56 -2.91
N THR A 58 -4.96 4.33 -3.46
CA THR A 58 -6.17 3.50 -3.64
C THR A 58 -6.73 3.02 -2.30
N VAL A 59 -5.89 2.58 -1.35
CA VAL A 59 -6.32 2.23 0.02
C VAL A 59 -6.98 3.44 0.68
N THR A 60 -6.41 4.62 0.51
CA THR A 60 -6.97 5.86 1.07
C THR A 60 -8.29 6.24 0.41
N ALA A 61 -8.42 6.07 -0.91
CA ALA A 61 -9.70 6.26 -1.61
C ALA A 61 -10.78 5.32 -1.08
N HIS A 62 -10.40 4.07 -0.75
CA HIS A 62 -11.28 3.08 -0.13
C HIS A 62 -11.74 3.53 1.26
N LEU A 63 -10.81 3.95 2.12
CA LEU A 63 -11.10 4.49 3.46
C LEU A 63 -12.03 5.70 3.43
N LEU A 64 -11.87 6.57 2.45
CA LEU A 64 -12.70 7.77 2.27
C LEU A 64 -14.07 7.45 1.65
N GLY A 65 -14.33 6.22 1.18
CA GLY A 65 -15.57 5.84 0.50
C GLY A 65 -15.83 6.69 -0.73
N LEU A 66 -14.81 6.94 -1.57
CA LEU A 66 -14.94 7.88 -2.68
C LEU A 66 -15.84 7.33 -3.79
N ALA A 67 -16.74 8.16 -4.30
CA ALA A 67 -17.56 7.86 -5.48
C ALA A 67 -16.82 8.02 -6.82
N ALA A 68 -15.62 8.61 -6.80
CA ALA A 68 -14.65 8.71 -7.89
C ALA A 68 -13.29 9.03 -7.29
N TYR A 69 -12.21 8.75 -8.04
CA TYR A 69 -10.87 9.10 -7.57
C TYR A 69 -10.69 10.61 -7.45
N ASP A 70 -10.37 11.09 -6.25
CA ASP A 70 -10.20 12.52 -5.95
C ASP A 70 -8.86 12.77 -5.25
N PRO A 71 -7.82 13.20 -5.99
CA PRO A 71 -6.49 13.46 -5.44
C PRO A 71 -6.48 14.51 -4.33
N LYS A 72 -7.38 15.49 -4.38
CA LYS A 72 -7.43 16.57 -3.37
C LYS A 72 -7.92 16.07 -2.03
N ARG A 73 -8.82 15.09 -2.03
CA ARG A 73 -9.32 14.47 -0.80
C ARG A 73 -8.35 13.42 -0.25
N ILE A 74 -7.57 12.79 -1.12
CA ILE A 74 -6.59 11.77 -0.76
C ILE A 74 -5.32 12.41 -0.18
N HIS A 75 -4.83 13.48 -0.82
CA HIS A 75 -3.59 14.14 -0.43
C HIS A 75 -3.65 14.69 0.98
N LEU A 76 -2.63 14.34 1.79
CA LEU A 76 -2.48 14.69 3.21
C LEU A 76 -3.61 14.19 4.13
N SER A 77 -4.47 13.29 3.66
CA SER A 77 -5.40 12.60 4.54
C SER A 77 -4.64 11.77 5.60
N ARG A 78 -5.23 11.67 6.79
CA ARG A 78 -4.65 11.00 7.95
C ARG A 78 -5.60 9.93 8.46
N PHE A 79 -5.07 8.74 8.64
CA PHE A 79 -5.77 7.60 9.23
C PHE A 79 -4.83 6.85 10.17
N THR A 80 -5.36 5.96 10.98
CA THR A 80 -4.52 5.08 11.80
C THR A 80 -3.92 3.94 10.95
N GLY A 81 -2.84 3.34 11.44
CA GLY A 81 -2.31 2.12 10.82
C GLY A 81 -3.34 0.99 10.78
N ALA A 82 -4.18 0.89 11.82
CA ALA A 82 -5.26 -0.11 11.89
C ALA A 82 -6.32 0.10 10.80
N ASP A 83 -6.73 1.35 10.54
CA ASP A 83 -7.67 1.66 9.45
C ASP A 83 -7.10 1.22 8.09
N HIS A 84 -5.85 1.58 7.83
CA HIS A 84 -5.17 1.19 6.58
C HIS A 84 -5.01 -0.33 6.46
N ILE A 85 -4.70 -1.06 7.54
CA ILE A 85 -4.59 -2.52 7.55
C ILE A 85 -5.94 -3.15 7.21
N ALA A 86 -7.03 -2.66 7.81
CA ALA A 86 -8.37 -3.15 7.53
C ALA A 86 -8.75 -2.95 6.05
N ALA A 87 -8.61 -1.73 5.54
CA ALA A 87 -8.91 -1.41 4.15
C ALA A 87 -8.02 -2.17 3.14
N ALA A 88 -6.74 -2.35 3.46
CA ALA A 88 -5.83 -3.16 2.64
C ALA A 88 -6.25 -4.63 2.63
N THR A 89 -6.73 -5.15 3.75
CA THR A 89 -7.24 -6.53 3.84
C THR A 89 -8.52 -6.70 3.03
N ASP A 90 -9.46 -5.75 3.10
CA ASP A 90 -10.67 -5.76 2.29
C ASP A 90 -10.34 -5.83 0.80
N LEU A 91 -9.48 -4.94 0.31
CA LEU A 91 -9.07 -4.90 -1.10
C LEU A 91 -8.32 -6.17 -1.54
N LEU A 92 -7.52 -6.77 -0.65
CA LEU A 92 -6.80 -8.01 -0.91
C LEU A 92 -7.75 -9.20 -1.13
N MET A 93 -8.81 -9.27 -0.31
CA MET A 93 -9.77 -10.39 -0.32
C MET A 93 -10.90 -10.22 -1.35
N MET A 94 -11.00 -9.08 -2.02
CA MET A 94 -11.94 -8.87 -3.13
C MET A 94 -11.52 -9.69 -4.35
N SER A 95 -12.51 -10.21 -5.09
CA SER A 95 -12.26 -10.72 -6.44
C SER A 95 -11.87 -9.59 -7.40
N ARG A 96 -11.29 -9.96 -8.54
CA ARG A 96 -10.94 -9.03 -9.62
C ARG A 96 -12.15 -8.17 -10.03
N ASP A 97 -13.31 -8.80 -10.18
CA ASP A 97 -14.53 -8.10 -10.61
C ASP A 97 -15.03 -7.14 -9.53
N GLN A 98 -14.95 -7.51 -8.26
CA GLN A 98 -15.27 -6.60 -7.15
C GLN A 98 -14.33 -5.39 -7.13
N ARG A 99 -13.03 -5.60 -7.31
CA ARG A 99 -12.05 -4.51 -7.43
C ARG A 99 -12.31 -3.61 -8.64
N ALA A 100 -12.66 -4.20 -9.79
CA ALA A 100 -12.96 -3.45 -11.01
C ALA A 100 -14.25 -2.60 -10.90
N ALA A 101 -15.20 -3.02 -10.06
CA ALA A 101 -16.44 -2.30 -9.80
C ALA A 101 -16.28 -1.10 -8.86
N LEU A 102 -15.14 -0.94 -8.18
CA LEU A 102 -14.89 0.18 -7.28
C LEU A 102 -14.76 1.49 -8.08
N PRO A 103 -15.57 2.53 -7.77
CA PRO A 103 -15.67 3.73 -8.61
C PRO A 103 -14.39 4.59 -8.66
N TYR A 104 -13.48 4.39 -7.72
CA TYR A 104 -12.17 5.08 -7.64
C TYR A 104 -11.02 4.20 -8.14
N MET A 105 -11.28 2.95 -8.54
CA MET A 105 -10.24 2.02 -8.98
C MET A 105 -9.75 2.37 -10.40
N HIS A 106 -8.46 2.64 -10.53
CA HIS A 106 -7.87 2.81 -11.85
C HIS A 106 -7.81 1.46 -12.58
N PRO A 107 -8.29 1.34 -13.84
CA PRO A 107 -8.33 0.06 -14.56
C PRO A 107 -7.00 -0.68 -14.61
N GLY A 108 -5.89 0.03 -14.80
CA GLY A 108 -4.54 -0.56 -14.80
C GLY A 108 -4.03 -1.05 -13.45
N ARG A 109 -4.80 -0.89 -12.36
CA ARG A 109 -4.44 -1.38 -11.02
C ARG A 109 -5.22 -2.62 -10.60
N VAL A 110 -6.32 -2.93 -11.25
CA VAL A 110 -7.24 -4.02 -10.86
C VAL A 110 -6.52 -5.33 -10.60
N ASP A 111 -5.58 -5.68 -11.48
CA ASP A 111 -4.88 -6.96 -11.45
C ASP A 111 -3.71 -7.00 -10.46
N VAL A 112 -3.18 -5.85 -10.08
CA VAL A 112 -1.96 -5.77 -9.24
C VAL A 112 -2.20 -5.16 -7.85
N ILE A 113 -3.40 -4.60 -7.61
CA ILE A 113 -3.68 -3.92 -6.35
C ILE A 113 -3.64 -4.88 -5.16
N GLY A 114 -4.08 -6.14 -5.33
CA GLY A 114 -4.04 -7.15 -4.26
C GLY A 114 -2.63 -7.32 -3.68
N ALA A 115 -1.62 -7.46 -4.53
CA ALA A 115 -0.23 -7.54 -4.09
C ALA A 115 0.27 -6.20 -3.51
N GLY A 116 -0.11 -5.09 -4.11
CA GLY A 116 0.28 -3.76 -3.62
C GLY A 116 -0.22 -3.47 -2.21
N VAL A 117 -1.48 -3.82 -1.92
CA VAL A 117 -2.06 -3.63 -0.58
C VAL A 117 -1.52 -4.64 0.44
N LEU A 118 -1.15 -5.85 0.01
CA LEU A 118 -0.45 -6.82 0.87
C LEU A 118 0.90 -6.27 1.33
N VAL A 119 1.70 -5.74 0.42
CA VAL A 119 2.98 -5.10 0.75
C VAL A 119 2.76 -3.95 1.72
N TRP A 120 1.80 -3.06 1.44
CA TRP A 120 1.50 -1.93 2.31
C TRP A 120 1.05 -2.37 3.71
N ARG A 121 0.10 -3.32 3.78
CA ARG A 121 -0.34 -3.91 5.04
C ARG A 121 0.83 -4.41 5.87
N ARG A 122 1.75 -5.16 5.23
CA ARG A 122 2.88 -5.73 5.95
C ARG A 122 3.87 -4.67 6.44
N VAL A 123 4.11 -3.62 5.67
CA VAL A 123 4.90 -2.45 6.12
C VAL A 123 4.28 -1.82 7.36
N LEU A 124 2.96 -1.59 7.35
CA LEU A 124 2.25 -1.01 8.50
C LEU A 124 2.33 -1.88 9.76
N GLU A 125 2.15 -3.19 9.62
CA GLU A 125 2.27 -4.14 10.74
C GLU A 125 3.68 -4.11 11.34
N ARG A 126 4.73 -4.08 10.51
CA ARG A 126 6.12 -4.05 10.96
C ARG A 126 6.53 -2.70 11.55
N VAL A 127 6.11 -1.59 10.95
CA VAL A 127 6.34 -0.24 11.51
C VAL A 127 5.55 -0.06 12.80
N GLY A 128 4.29 -0.51 12.83
CA GLY A 128 3.45 -0.41 14.03
C GLY A 128 3.99 -1.21 15.22
N ALA A 129 4.69 -2.34 14.97
CA ALA A 129 5.36 -3.10 16.01
C ALA A 129 6.58 -2.35 16.60
N ASP A 130 7.35 -1.66 15.76
CA ASP A 130 8.55 -0.90 16.16
C ASP A 130 8.22 0.53 16.64
N SER A 131 7.10 1.10 16.20
CA SER A 131 6.66 2.47 16.46
C SER A 131 5.15 2.54 16.74
N PRO A 132 4.68 2.06 17.91
CA PRO A 132 3.27 2.09 18.26
C PRO A 132 2.70 3.52 18.25
N GLY A 133 1.58 3.71 17.55
CA GLY A 133 0.91 5.01 17.46
C GLY A 133 1.43 5.93 16.35
N ALA A 134 2.32 5.48 15.48
CA ALA A 134 2.72 6.23 14.29
C ALA A 134 1.49 6.62 13.45
N ALA A 135 1.36 7.91 13.15
CA ALA A 135 0.30 8.39 12.25
C ALA A 135 0.61 8.00 10.81
N VAL A 136 -0.42 7.64 10.04
CA VAL A 136 -0.28 7.37 8.60
C VAL A 136 -0.85 8.54 7.82
N VAL A 137 -0.03 9.10 6.93
CA VAL A 137 -0.39 10.20 6.04
C VAL A 137 -0.22 9.75 4.61
N THR A 138 -1.19 10.01 3.74
CA THR A 138 -1.10 9.67 2.32
C THR A 138 -0.68 10.88 1.49
N SER A 139 0.31 10.70 0.60
CA SER A 139 0.73 11.73 -0.36
C SER A 139 0.38 11.33 -1.78
N GLU A 140 -0.19 12.27 -2.55
CA GLU A 140 -0.33 12.16 -4.00
C GLU A 140 0.95 12.60 -4.74
N HIS A 141 1.84 13.31 -4.05
CA HIS A 141 3.14 13.66 -4.59
C HIS A 141 4.16 12.55 -4.31
N ASP A 142 4.96 12.23 -5.32
CA ASP A 142 5.94 11.16 -5.27
C ASP A 142 7.33 11.59 -5.77
N ILE A 143 8.18 10.62 -6.11
CA ILE A 143 9.55 10.87 -6.59
C ILE A 143 9.56 11.68 -7.89
N LEU A 144 8.53 11.57 -8.74
CA LEU A 144 8.47 12.32 -10.00
C LEU A 144 8.28 13.82 -9.75
N ASP A 145 7.43 14.18 -8.77
CA ASP A 145 7.28 15.57 -8.34
C ASP A 145 8.60 16.11 -7.78
N GLY A 146 9.31 15.31 -6.97
CA GLY A 146 10.61 15.66 -6.43
C GLY A 146 11.66 15.90 -7.52
N ILE A 147 11.70 15.05 -8.54
CA ILE A 147 12.58 15.20 -9.70
C ILE A 147 12.23 16.48 -10.48
N ALA A 148 10.94 16.70 -10.79
CA ALA A 148 10.49 17.90 -11.48
C ALA A 148 10.90 19.18 -10.74
N LEU A 149 10.69 19.23 -9.43
CA LEU A 149 11.10 20.35 -8.59
C LEU A 149 12.62 20.56 -8.55
N SER A 150 13.41 19.49 -8.64
CA SER A 150 14.87 19.60 -8.65
C SER A 150 15.42 20.19 -9.96
N LEU A 151 14.70 20.02 -11.07
CA LEU A 151 15.05 20.56 -12.37
C LEU A 151 14.59 22.01 -12.56
N ALA A 152 13.68 22.50 -11.73
CA ALA A 152 13.16 23.86 -11.77
C ALA A 152 14.03 24.90 -11.02
N ARG A 153 15.17 24.46 -10.47
CA ARG A 153 16.19 25.30 -9.82
C ARG A 153 17.34 25.54 -10.77
#